data_a254cd40623243744e1368ae64ab635c
#
_entry.id   a254cd40623243744e1368ae64ab635c
#
_cell.length_a   1.000
_cell.length_b   1.000
_cell.length_c   1.000
_cell.angle_alpha   90.00
_cell.angle_beta   90.00
_cell.angle_gamma   90.00
#
_symmetry.space_group_name_H-M   'P 1'
#
loop_
_entity.id
_entity.type
_entity.pdbx_description
1 polymer ?
#
loop_
_entity_poly.entity_id
_entity_poly.type
_entity_poly.pdbx_seq_one_letter_code
_entity_poly.pdbx_strand_id
1 'polypeptide(L)'
;MRNVVLAVHGGAGSLPRGSISAEQERAYRDGLTRALRTGYALINEGRPSLDAVEAAVRVLEDDPNFNAGKGAVFNTDGEQELDASIMNGRDLRSGAVAGVHNTKNPISLARMVMERSRHVLMAGRGADIFALQNGVPYTTQDYFFTQRRWDALIAAKNPPAGGAEQTTGETVGAVAVDRNRDIAAATSTGGLTNKLVGRVGDSPIIGAGTYADNRTVAISCTGTGEVFIRGVAAHDISALMDYTGASVTRAAARVITEKIPALGATGGAIALDPRGVLATPHSTAGLINAYILRDGTVVTRIFDDETPAR
;
A
#
# COMPACT_ATOMS: atom_id res chain seq x y z
N MET A 1 9.77 -13.70 -9.04
CA MET A 1 10.48 -12.87 -10.06
C MET A 1 11.83 -12.48 -9.49
N ARG A 2 12.88 -12.30 -10.29
CA ARG A 2 14.25 -11.99 -9.82
C ARG A 2 14.74 -10.68 -10.42
N ASN A 3 15.77 -10.09 -9.81
CA ASN A 3 16.38 -8.80 -10.21
C ASN A 3 15.42 -7.60 -10.14
N VAL A 4 14.37 -7.68 -9.34
CA VAL A 4 13.48 -6.56 -9.06
C VAL A 4 14.17 -5.61 -8.09
N VAL A 5 14.08 -4.31 -8.33
CA VAL A 5 14.63 -3.28 -7.44
C VAL A 5 13.53 -2.45 -6.78
N LEU A 6 12.35 -2.35 -7.40
CA LEU A 6 11.19 -1.66 -6.84
C LEU A 6 9.94 -2.33 -7.37
N ALA A 7 8.96 -2.53 -6.50
CA ALA A 7 7.61 -2.94 -6.87
C ALA A 7 6.58 -2.07 -6.17
N VAL A 8 5.44 -1.87 -6.83
CA VAL A 8 4.28 -1.14 -6.29
C VAL A 8 3.01 -1.95 -6.47
N HIS A 9 2.00 -1.70 -5.63
CA HIS A 9 0.64 -2.20 -5.84
C HIS A 9 -0.38 -1.06 -5.76
N GLY A 10 -1.51 -1.26 -6.42
CA GLY A 10 -2.66 -0.36 -6.46
C GLY A 10 -3.93 -0.98 -5.89
N GLY A 11 -3.80 -2.08 -5.12
CA GLY A 11 -4.93 -2.76 -4.47
C GLY A 11 -5.13 -4.20 -4.92
N ALA A 12 -5.78 -4.99 -4.04
CA ALA A 12 -6.23 -6.34 -4.32
C ALA A 12 -7.74 -6.35 -4.57
N GLY A 13 -8.20 -7.10 -5.56
CA GLY A 13 -9.61 -7.17 -5.91
C GLY A 13 -9.83 -7.99 -7.16
N SER A 14 -10.93 -7.72 -7.85
CA SER A 14 -11.22 -8.28 -9.16
C SER A 14 -11.31 -7.16 -10.18
N LEU A 15 -10.50 -7.27 -11.22
CA LEU A 15 -10.53 -6.40 -12.38
C LEU A 15 -10.52 -7.28 -13.65
N PRO A 16 -11.68 -7.82 -14.05
CA PRO A 16 -11.77 -8.62 -15.27
C PRO A 16 -11.44 -7.79 -16.50
N ARG A 17 -10.77 -8.41 -17.49
CA ARG A 17 -10.49 -7.75 -18.76
C ARG A 17 -11.81 -7.31 -19.43
N GLY A 18 -11.84 -6.04 -19.87
CA GLY A 18 -13.04 -5.41 -20.44
C GLY A 18 -14.00 -4.79 -19.42
N SER A 19 -13.71 -4.84 -18.11
CA SER A 19 -14.51 -4.17 -17.07
C SER A 19 -14.27 -2.67 -16.98
N ILE A 20 -13.19 -2.18 -17.56
CA ILE A 20 -12.83 -0.76 -17.62
C ILE A 20 -12.57 -0.33 -19.06
N SER A 21 -12.69 0.98 -19.32
CA SER A 21 -12.37 1.56 -20.64
C SER A 21 -10.85 1.48 -20.93
N ALA A 22 -10.49 1.51 -22.21
CA ALA A 22 -9.09 1.58 -22.62
C ALA A 22 -8.36 2.84 -22.08
N GLU A 23 -9.09 3.93 -21.85
CA GLU A 23 -8.56 5.15 -21.24
C GLU A 23 -8.23 4.90 -19.76
N GLN A 24 -9.11 4.24 -19.04
CA GLN A 24 -8.92 3.90 -17.63
C GLN A 24 -7.80 2.87 -17.45
N GLU A 25 -7.69 1.88 -18.36
CA GLU A 25 -6.55 0.96 -18.41
C GLU A 25 -5.23 1.73 -18.54
N ARG A 26 -5.14 2.63 -19.52
CA ARG A 26 -3.95 3.45 -19.70
C ARG A 26 -3.63 4.27 -18.45
N ALA A 27 -4.63 4.91 -17.83
CA ALA A 27 -4.44 5.72 -16.64
C ALA A 27 -3.84 4.91 -15.48
N TYR A 28 -4.32 3.69 -15.22
CA TYR A 28 -3.74 2.79 -14.21
C TYR A 28 -2.29 2.43 -14.53
N ARG A 29 -2.02 1.97 -15.78
CA ARG A 29 -0.67 1.58 -16.19
C ARG A 29 0.31 2.74 -16.15
N ASP A 30 -0.12 3.93 -16.56
CA ASP A 30 0.68 5.15 -16.54
C ASP A 30 0.98 5.58 -15.09
N GLY A 31 -0.01 5.52 -14.19
CA GLY A 31 0.17 5.82 -12.77
C GLY A 31 1.21 4.91 -12.11
N LEU A 32 1.06 3.60 -12.29
CA LEU A 32 2.01 2.60 -11.79
C LEU A 32 3.42 2.80 -12.40
N THR A 33 3.49 3.08 -13.70
CA THR A 33 4.76 3.31 -14.40
C THR A 33 5.46 4.57 -13.89
N ARG A 34 4.72 5.67 -13.70
CA ARG A 34 5.28 6.91 -13.12
C ARG A 34 5.82 6.67 -11.71
N ALA A 35 5.07 5.97 -10.86
CA ALA A 35 5.51 5.64 -9.50
C ALA A 35 6.82 4.84 -9.51
N LEU A 36 6.90 3.78 -10.34
CA LEU A 36 8.12 3.00 -10.51
C LEU A 36 9.29 3.83 -11.02
N ARG A 37 9.09 4.63 -12.08
CA ARG A 37 10.16 5.46 -12.67
C ARG A 37 10.69 6.48 -11.68
N THR A 38 9.81 7.12 -10.89
CA THR A 38 10.21 8.10 -9.87
C THR A 38 11.08 7.46 -8.79
N GLY A 39 10.65 6.33 -8.21
CA GLY A 39 11.47 5.64 -7.20
C GLY A 39 12.75 5.03 -7.78
N TYR A 40 12.70 4.48 -9.01
CA TYR A 40 13.85 3.90 -9.68
C TYR A 40 14.95 4.93 -9.97
N ALA A 41 14.59 6.17 -10.34
CA ALA A 41 15.56 7.24 -10.55
C ALA A 41 16.40 7.46 -9.29
N LEU A 42 15.77 7.51 -8.11
CA LEU A 42 16.47 7.68 -6.84
C LEU A 42 17.42 6.50 -6.53
N ILE A 43 17.01 5.25 -6.80
CA ILE A 43 17.88 4.08 -6.65
C ILE A 43 19.11 4.18 -7.58
N ASN A 44 18.92 4.64 -8.81
CA ASN A 44 20.00 4.82 -9.78
C ASN A 44 20.97 5.95 -9.39
N GLU A 45 20.47 6.98 -8.70
CA GLU A 45 21.28 8.04 -8.10
C GLU A 45 22.04 7.57 -6.84
N GLY A 46 21.82 6.33 -6.39
CA GLY A 46 22.43 5.77 -5.19
C GLY A 46 21.74 6.17 -3.90
N ARG A 47 20.51 6.69 -3.98
CA ARG A 47 19.69 7.03 -2.82
C ARG A 47 19.19 5.75 -2.13
N PRO A 48 18.90 5.81 -0.81
CA PRO A 48 18.35 4.69 -0.05
C PRO A 48 17.00 4.17 -0.60
N SER A 49 16.73 2.89 -0.40
CA SER A 49 15.43 2.26 -0.71
C SER A 49 14.24 2.97 -0.04
N LEU A 50 14.46 3.55 1.14
CA LEU A 50 13.47 4.33 1.87
C LEU A 50 12.99 5.56 1.07
N ASP A 51 13.91 6.28 0.41
CA ASP A 51 13.56 7.42 -0.45
C ASP A 51 12.76 6.98 -1.67
N ALA A 52 13.09 5.82 -2.23
CA ALA A 52 12.43 5.28 -3.41
C ALA A 52 10.99 4.85 -3.12
N VAL A 53 10.73 4.18 -1.99
CA VAL A 53 9.36 3.76 -1.64
C VAL A 53 8.49 4.96 -1.28
N GLU A 54 9.01 5.96 -0.56
CA GLU A 54 8.28 7.20 -0.30
C GLU A 54 7.90 7.91 -1.60
N ALA A 55 8.87 8.12 -2.49
CA ALA A 55 8.64 8.82 -3.75
C ALA A 55 7.62 8.09 -4.64
N ALA A 56 7.69 6.75 -4.70
CA ALA A 56 6.73 5.95 -5.46
C ALA A 56 5.31 6.05 -4.88
N VAL A 57 5.15 5.95 -3.56
CA VAL A 57 3.84 6.05 -2.90
C VAL A 57 3.26 7.46 -3.04
N ARG A 58 4.07 8.52 -2.95
CA ARG A 58 3.61 9.90 -3.19
C ARG A 58 3.00 10.09 -4.58
N VAL A 59 3.58 9.48 -5.61
CA VAL A 59 3.02 9.51 -6.96
C VAL A 59 1.64 8.86 -7.00
N LEU A 60 1.45 7.75 -6.26
CA LEU A 60 0.16 7.06 -6.19
C LEU A 60 -0.85 7.83 -5.32
N GLU A 61 -0.40 8.51 -4.25
CA GLU A 61 -1.25 9.42 -3.44
C GLU A 61 -1.72 10.65 -4.22
N ASP A 62 -0.94 11.14 -5.17
CA ASP A 62 -1.30 12.27 -6.02
C ASP A 62 -2.18 11.86 -7.22
N ASP A 63 -2.34 10.57 -7.49
CA ASP A 63 -3.10 10.04 -8.62
C ASP A 63 -4.54 9.66 -8.21
N PRO A 64 -5.59 10.33 -8.76
CA PRO A 64 -6.99 10.11 -8.37
C PRO A 64 -7.53 8.70 -8.72
N ASN A 65 -6.78 7.90 -9.46
CA ASN A 65 -7.20 6.55 -9.80
C ASN A 65 -7.02 5.55 -8.65
N PHE A 66 -6.14 5.84 -7.69
CA PHE A 66 -5.83 4.93 -6.57
C PHE A 66 -6.51 5.38 -5.27
N ASN A 67 -6.75 4.44 -4.36
CA ASN A 67 -7.35 4.72 -3.05
C ASN A 67 -6.27 5.13 -2.03
N ALA A 68 -5.67 6.26 -2.25
CA ALA A 68 -4.74 6.91 -1.31
C ALA A 68 -4.66 8.40 -1.66
N GLY A 69 -4.48 9.28 -0.68
CA GLY A 69 -4.40 10.71 -0.92
C GLY A 69 -5.58 11.21 -1.75
N LYS A 70 -5.30 11.75 -2.96
CA LYS A 70 -6.30 12.39 -3.84
C LYS A 70 -7.45 11.48 -4.30
N GLY A 71 -7.23 10.18 -4.35
CA GLY A 71 -8.27 9.22 -4.78
C GLY A 71 -8.86 8.43 -3.63
N ALA A 72 -8.64 8.86 -2.38
CA ALA A 72 -9.11 8.17 -1.19
C ALA A 72 -10.64 8.05 -1.13
N VAL A 73 -11.11 6.95 -0.58
CA VAL A 73 -12.53 6.69 -0.34
C VAL A 73 -13.05 7.55 0.83
N PHE A 74 -14.36 7.70 0.90
CA PHE A 74 -15.06 8.43 1.96
C PHE A 74 -15.49 7.52 3.10
N ASN A 75 -15.46 8.05 4.31
CA ASN A 75 -16.07 7.46 5.50
C ASN A 75 -17.60 7.70 5.53
N THR A 76 -18.27 7.25 6.59
CA THR A 76 -19.74 7.41 6.78
C THR A 76 -20.20 8.87 6.81
N ASP A 77 -19.34 9.81 7.18
CA ASP A 77 -19.69 11.24 7.30
C ASP A 77 -19.37 12.02 6.02
N GLY A 78 -18.82 11.34 4.99
CA GLY A 78 -18.46 11.97 3.72
C GLY A 78 -17.13 12.72 3.78
N GLU A 79 -16.22 12.31 4.65
CA GLU A 79 -14.86 12.83 4.78
C GLU A 79 -13.82 11.77 4.41
N GLN A 80 -12.64 12.19 3.99
CA GLN A 80 -11.51 11.31 3.81
C GLN A 80 -10.62 11.31 5.06
N GLU A 81 -10.41 10.11 5.62
CA GLU A 81 -9.43 9.82 6.68
C GLU A 81 -8.35 8.92 6.08
N LEU A 82 -7.11 9.38 6.14
CA LEU A 82 -5.97 8.79 5.45
C LEU A 82 -5.03 8.09 6.44
N ASP A 83 -4.53 6.93 6.03
CA ASP A 83 -3.60 6.11 6.82
C ASP A 83 -2.34 5.85 5.99
N ALA A 84 -1.15 5.88 6.61
CA ALA A 84 0.09 5.50 5.94
C ALA A 84 1.14 5.00 6.93
N SER A 85 2.05 4.16 6.45
CA SER A 85 3.25 3.79 7.18
C SER A 85 4.44 3.52 6.26
N ILE A 86 5.64 3.72 6.80
CA ILE A 86 6.91 3.48 6.14
C ILE A 86 7.89 2.82 7.10
N MET A 87 8.71 1.89 6.62
CA MET A 87 9.68 1.17 7.44
C MET A 87 10.99 0.93 6.70
N ASN A 88 12.11 1.18 7.41
CA ASN A 88 13.47 0.91 6.95
C ASN A 88 13.91 -0.47 7.48
N GLY A 89 14.26 -1.39 6.57
CA GLY A 89 14.68 -2.74 6.93
C GLY A 89 16.05 -2.84 7.58
N ARG A 90 16.91 -1.82 7.43
CA ARG A 90 18.28 -1.83 7.96
C ARG A 90 18.34 -1.73 9.48
N ASP A 91 17.49 -0.88 10.06
CA ASP A 91 17.51 -0.53 11.49
C ASP A 91 16.14 -0.66 12.16
N LEU A 92 15.14 -1.17 11.42
CA LEU A 92 13.75 -1.34 11.83
C LEU A 92 13.04 -0.04 12.23
N ARG A 93 13.65 1.12 11.95
CA ARG A 93 12.98 2.40 12.17
C ARG A 93 11.76 2.49 11.27
N SER A 94 10.67 2.96 11.86
CA SER A 94 9.39 3.06 11.17
C SER A 94 8.62 4.29 11.63
N GLY A 95 7.74 4.78 10.77
CA GLY A 95 6.82 5.84 11.09
C GLY A 95 5.46 5.56 10.46
N ALA A 96 4.42 6.02 11.14
CA ALA A 96 3.05 5.80 10.70
C ALA A 96 2.13 6.96 11.11
N VAL A 97 1.09 7.14 10.32
CA VAL A 97 -0.03 8.04 10.64
C VAL A 97 -1.35 7.36 10.33
N ALA A 98 -2.36 7.63 11.17
CA ALA A 98 -3.69 7.06 11.01
C ALA A 98 -4.77 8.14 11.17
N GLY A 99 -5.82 8.11 10.35
CA GLY A 99 -6.96 9.02 10.44
C GLY A 99 -6.55 10.49 10.28
N VAL A 100 -5.61 10.80 9.38
CA VAL A 100 -5.24 12.19 9.07
C VAL A 100 -6.17 12.76 8.01
N HIS A 101 -6.52 14.05 8.14
CA HIS A 101 -7.53 14.70 7.29
C HIS A 101 -6.93 15.76 6.37
N ASN A 102 -5.82 16.38 6.76
CA ASN A 102 -5.38 17.65 6.18
C ASN A 102 -3.95 17.60 5.64
N THR A 103 -3.42 16.42 5.40
CA THR A 103 -2.06 16.21 4.87
C THR A 103 -2.13 15.61 3.47
N LYS A 104 -1.64 16.34 2.46
CA LYS A 104 -1.66 15.94 1.06
C LYS A 104 -1.05 14.54 0.82
N ASN A 105 0.13 14.30 1.40
CA ASN A 105 0.87 13.06 1.25
C ASN A 105 1.11 12.42 2.64
N PRO A 106 0.19 11.57 3.11
CA PRO A 106 0.32 10.87 4.39
C PRO A 106 1.61 10.07 4.53
N ILE A 107 2.14 9.51 3.44
CA ILE A 107 3.40 8.75 3.48
C ILE A 107 4.60 9.62 3.87
N SER A 108 4.65 10.87 3.40
CA SER A 108 5.70 11.80 3.81
C SER A 108 5.56 12.23 5.27
N LEU A 109 4.32 12.36 5.77
CA LEU A 109 4.09 12.61 7.18
C LEU A 109 4.48 11.40 8.04
N ALA A 110 4.19 10.18 7.62
CA ALA A 110 4.63 8.95 8.28
C ALA A 110 6.17 8.92 8.38
N ARG A 111 6.88 9.24 7.30
CA ARG A 111 8.34 9.38 7.32
C ARG A 111 8.81 10.47 8.28
N MET A 112 8.13 11.61 8.30
CA MET A 112 8.45 12.71 9.21
C MET A 112 8.27 12.31 10.68
N VAL A 113 7.25 11.53 11.02
CA VAL A 113 7.08 10.94 12.36
C VAL A 113 8.30 10.12 12.73
N MET A 114 8.78 9.24 11.84
CA MET A 114 9.98 8.43 12.06
C MET A 114 11.26 9.25 12.26
N GLU A 115 11.43 10.33 11.50
CA GLU A 115 12.68 11.07 11.46
C GLU A 115 12.76 12.23 12.47
N ARG A 116 11.62 12.85 12.81
CA ARG A 116 11.55 14.08 13.60
C ARG A 116 10.83 13.92 14.94
N SER A 117 10.45 12.71 15.31
CA SER A 117 9.86 12.43 16.61
C SER A 117 10.48 11.18 17.24
N ARG A 118 10.16 10.95 18.53
CA ARG A 118 10.48 9.69 19.22
C ARG A 118 9.39 8.62 19.08
N HIS A 119 8.32 8.96 18.36
CA HIS A 119 7.14 8.10 18.22
C HIS A 119 7.20 7.29 16.91
N VAL A 120 6.50 6.19 16.89
CA VAL A 120 6.33 5.36 15.68
C VAL A 120 5.01 5.68 14.98
N LEU A 121 3.94 5.93 15.73
CA LEU A 121 2.60 6.17 15.20
C LEU A 121 1.98 7.40 15.84
N MET A 122 1.43 8.27 15.01
CA MET A 122 0.60 9.40 15.41
C MET A 122 -0.76 9.33 14.70
N ALA A 123 -1.85 9.79 15.36
CA ALA A 123 -3.19 9.63 14.81
C ALA A 123 -4.03 10.91 14.86
N GLY A 124 -4.98 11.03 13.93
CA GLY A 124 -6.01 12.07 13.88
C GLY A 124 -5.45 13.49 13.99
N ARG A 125 -6.19 14.35 14.68
CA ARG A 125 -5.82 15.75 14.86
C ARG A 125 -4.39 15.96 15.38
N GLY A 126 -3.87 15.04 16.22
CA GLY A 126 -2.49 15.15 16.72
C GLY A 126 -1.46 15.02 15.62
N ALA A 127 -1.67 14.13 14.65
CA ALA A 127 -0.80 13.98 13.50
C ALA A 127 -0.89 15.19 12.54
N ASP A 128 -2.09 15.75 12.31
CA ASP A 128 -2.27 16.96 11.49
C ASP A 128 -1.59 18.18 12.13
N ILE A 129 -1.68 18.34 13.46
CA ILE A 129 -0.97 19.41 14.19
C ILE A 129 0.56 19.22 14.05
N PHE A 130 1.07 18.00 14.19
CA PHE A 130 2.48 17.70 14.01
C PHE A 130 2.94 18.04 12.59
N ALA A 131 2.13 17.75 11.57
CA ALA A 131 2.39 18.12 10.19
C ALA A 131 2.58 19.65 10.04
N LEU A 132 1.63 20.43 10.55
CA LEU A 132 1.69 21.89 10.50
C LEU A 132 2.91 22.46 11.22
N GLN A 133 3.23 21.94 12.41
CA GLN A 133 4.40 22.36 13.20
C GLN A 133 5.74 22.05 12.50
N ASN A 134 5.74 21.09 11.58
CA ASN A 134 6.90 20.70 10.77
C ASN A 134 6.90 21.28 9.35
N GLY A 135 6.02 22.25 9.08
CA GLY A 135 5.99 23.00 7.81
C GLY A 135 5.27 22.29 6.67
N VAL A 136 4.49 21.25 6.94
CA VAL A 136 3.61 20.64 5.93
C VAL A 136 2.41 21.55 5.70
N PRO A 137 2.15 21.96 4.45
CA PRO A 137 0.99 22.82 4.15
C PRO A 137 -0.34 22.13 4.50
N TYR A 138 -1.26 22.91 5.05
CA TYR A 138 -2.62 22.47 5.27
C TYR A 138 -3.33 22.21 3.94
N THR A 139 -3.96 21.05 3.82
CA THR A 139 -4.72 20.64 2.63
C THR A 139 -6.19 20.46 3.03
N THR A 140 -7.08 21.10 2.31
CA THR A 140 -8.53 20.96 2.53
C THR A 140 -9.07 19.66 1.95
N GLN A 141 -10.22 19.20 2.44
CA GLN A 141 -10.87 17.95 1.98
C GLN A 141 -11.22 17.98 0.48
N ASP A 142 -11.46 19.16 -0.09
CA ASP A 142 -11.73 19.33 -1.54
C ASP A 142 -10.61 18.79 -2.43
N TYR A 143 -9.36 18.82 -1.95
CA TYR A 143 -8.23 18.27 -2.70
C TYR A 143 -8.36 16.77 -2.96
N PHE A 144 -8.88 16.02 -1.99
CA PHE A 144 -9.00 14.56 -2.04
C PHE A 144 -10.24 14.09 -2.79
N PHE A 145 -11.21 14.98 -2.98
CA PHE A 145 -12.49 14.67 -3.62
C PHE A 145 -12.33 14.14 -5.03
N THR A 146 -13.03 13.03 -5.33
CA THR A 146 -13.28 12.58 -6.70
C THR A 146 -14.74 12.16 -6.83
N GLN A 147 -15.38 12.50 -7.96
CA GLN A 147 -16.78 12.14 -8.20
C GLN A 147 -16.99 10.63 -8.15
N ARG A 148 -16.06 9.83 -8.69
CA ARG A 148 -16.10 8.37 -8.64
C ARG A 148 -16.19 7.83 -7.21
N ARG A 149 -15.41 8.37 -6.26
CA ARG A 149 -15.43 7.92 -4.86
C ARG A 149 -16.67 8.38 -4.12
N TRP A 150 -17.18 9.57 -4.47
CA TRP A 150 -18.45 10.05 -3.95
C TRP A 150 -19.62 9.17 -4.40
N ASP A 151 -19.71 8.84 -5.69
CA ASP A 151 -20.73 7.96 -6.23
C ASP A 151 -20.67 6.57 -5.58
N ALA A 152 -19.48 6.04 -5.33
CA ALA A 152 -19.28 4.78 -4.62
C ALA A 152 -19.78 4.86 -3.15
N LEU A 153 -19.58 5.97 -2.44
CA LEU A 153 -20.14 6.18 -1.10
C LEU A 153 -21.67 6.16 -1.15
N ILE A 154 -22.27 6.91 -2.08
CA ILE A 154 -23.74 6.97 -2.21
C ILE A 154 -24.32 5.58 -2.52
N ALA A 155 -23.66 4.82 -3.41
CA ALA A 155 -24.07 3.43 -3.70
C ALA A 155 -23.94 2.53 -2.47
N ALA A 156 -22.85 2.65 -1.70
CA ALA A 156 -22.64 1.87 -0.47
C ALA A 156 -23.67 2.19 0.65
N LYS A 157 -24.15 3.44 0.71
CA LYS A 157 -25.22 3.86 1.66
C LYS A 157 -26.61 3.40 1.24
N ASN A 158 -26.81 3.08 -0.04
CA ASN A 158 -28.10 2.67 -0.59
C ASN A 158 -27.95 1.33 -1.35
N PRO A 159 -27.55 0.23 -0.67
CA PRO A 159 -27.36 -1.05 -1.33
C PRO A 159 -28.70 -1.57 -1.90
N PRO A 160 -28.72 -2.20 -3.08
CA PRO A 160 -29.92 -2.87 -3.56
C PRO A 160 -30.36 -3.96 -2.58
N ALA A 161 -31.67 -4.18 -2.47
CA ALA A 161 -32.24 -5.18 -1.56
C ALA A 161 -31.59 -6.56 -1.80
N GLY A 162 -30.92 -7.12 -0.78
CA GLY A 162 -30.21 -8.40 -0.86
C GLY A 162 -28.79 -8.33 -1.44
N GLY A 163 -28.27 -7.14 -1.72
CA GLY A 163 -26.87 -6.94 -2.15
C GLY A 163 -25.89 -7.17 -0.99
N ALA A 164 -24.83 -7.93 -1.24
CA ALA A 164 -23.73 -8.02 -0.30
C ALA A 164 -23.03 -6.65 -0.19
N GLU A 165 -22.58 -6.29 1.01
CA GLU A 165 -21.79 -5.09 1.25
C GLU A 165 -20.50 -5.16 0.42
N GLN A 166 -20.41 -4.33 -0.62
CA GLN A 166 -19.20 -4.23 -1.45
C GLN A 166 -18.15 -3.38 -0.72
N THR A 167 -17.42 -3.99 0.17
CA THR A 167 -16.22 -3.38 0.78
C THR A 167 -15.05 -3.48 -0.19
N THR A 168 -14.98 -2.61 -1.18
CA THR A 168 -13.79 -2.50 -2.03
C THR A 168 -12.76 -1.64 -1.30
N GLY A 169 -11.77 -2.29 -0.71
CA GLY A 169 -10.56 -1.66 -0.17
C GLY A 169 -9.44 -1.81 -1.16
N GLU A 170 -9.11 -0.74 -1.88
CA GLU A 170 -7.87 -0.61 -2.62
C GLU A 170 -6.86 0.10 -1.71
N THR A 171 -5.63 -0.31 -1.71
CA THR A 171 -4.54 0.28 -0.92
C THR A 171 -3.35 0.40 -1.84
N VAL A 172 -2.54 1.44 -1.73
CA VAL A 172 -1.30 1.55 -2.49
C VAL A 172 -0.10 1.21 -1.62
N GLY A 173 0.96 0.70 -2.23
CA GLY A 173 2.20 0.49 -1.51
C GLY A 173 3.38 0.26 -2.42
N ALA A 174 4.57 0.29 -1.82
CA ALA A 174 5.83 0.09 -2.49
C ALA A 174 6.80 -0.70 -1.62
N VAL A 175 7.62 -1.53 -2.25
CA VAL A 175 8.77 -2.21 -1.64
C VAL A 175 9.99 -2.02 -2.54
N ALA A 176 11.15 -1.72 -1.96
CA ALA A 176 12.37 -1.46 -2.72
C ALA A 176 13.59 -2.13 -2.10
N VAL A 177 14.60 -2.38 -2.94
CA VAL A 177 15.95 -2.75 -2.54
C VAL A 177 16.96 -1.85 -3.26
N ASP A 178 17.85 -1.22 -2.52
CA ASP A 178 18.86 -0.33 -3.06
C ASP A 178 20.17 -1.05 -3.43
N ARG A 179 21.21 -0.26 -3.76
CA ARG A 179 22.52 -0.78 -4.16
C ARG A 179 23.29 -1.44 -3.02
N ASN A 180 22.97 -1.06 -1.76
CA ASN A 180 23.57 -1.63 -0.54
C ASN A 180 22.82 -2.90 -0.09
N ARG A 181 21.75 -3.28 -0.80
CA ARG A 181 20.79 -4.32 -0.42
C ARG A 181 19.95 -3.98 0.82
N ASP A 182 19.91 -2.71 1.20
CA ASP A 182 18.95 -2.23 2.19
C ASP A 182 17.55 -2.22 1.55
N ILE A 183 16.58 -2.75 2.29
CA ILE A 183 15.19 -2.81 1.84
C ILE A 183 14.30 -1.86 2.63
N ALA A 184 13.22 -1.43 2.01
CA ALA A 184 12.20 -0.59 2.64
C ALA A 184 10.80 -0.93 2.13
N ALA A 185 9.80 -0.67 2.95
CA ALA A 185 8.38 -0.80 2.62
C ALA A 185 7.61 0.46 2.98
N ALA A 186 6.58 0.76 2.19
CA ALA A 186 5.66 1.87 2.41
C ALA A 186 4.26 1.47 1.96
N THR A 187 3.23 1.88 2.73
CA THR A 187 1.82 1.60 2.42
C THR A 187 0.99 2.84 2.73
N SER A 188 0.00 3.17 1.90
CA SER A 188 -0.91 4.30 2.09
C SER A 188 -2.32 3.97 1.59
N THR A 189 -3.34 4.49 2.27
CA THR A 189 -4.74 4.17 1.96
C THR A 189 -5.72 5.22 2.47
N GLY A 190 -6.90 5.30 1.82
CA GLY A 190 -8.12 5.90 2.37
C GLY A 190 -8.98 4.91 3.18
N GLY A 191 -8.60 3.63 3.23
CA GLY A 191 -9.38 2.58 3.90
C GLY A 191 -10.48 1.98 3.04
N LEU A 192 -11.63 1.68 3.63
CA LEU A 192 -12.81 1.08 2.98
C LEU A 192 -13.87 2.15 2.68
N THR A 193 -14.54 2.05 1.55
CA THR A 193 -15.70 2.89 1.23
C THR A 193 -16.77 2.74 2.32
N ASN A 194 -17.33 3.86 2.79
CA ASN A 194 -18.32 3.90 3.85
C ASN A 194 -17.84 3.35 5.21
N LYS A 195 -16.51 3.36 5.46
CA LYS A 195 -15.96 2.99 6.78
C LYS A 195 -16.52 3.90 7.88
N LEU A 196 -16.64 3.39 9.09
CA LEU A 196 -16.98 4.23 10.24
C LEU A 196 -15.89 5.27 10.48
N VAL A 197 -16.28 6.45 10.94
CA VAL A 197 -15.33 7.50 11.38
C VAL A 197 -14.36 6.93 12.41
N GLY A 198 -13.06 7.16 12.20
CA GLY A 198 -12.02 6.65 13.09
C GLY A 198 -11.63 5.18 12.85
N ARG A 199 -12.21 4.49 11.85
CA ARG A 199 -11.77 3.14 11.49
C ARG A 199 -10.37 3.19 10.90
N VAL A 200 -9.46 2.42 11.46
CA VAL A 200 -8.09 2.22 10.99
C VAL A 200 -7.93 0.78 10.50
N GLY A 201 -7.38 0.62 9.29
CA GLY A 201 -7.03 -0.68 8.71
C GLY A 201 -5.61 -1.11 9.07
N ASP A 202 -5.11 -2.10 8.33
CA ASP A 202 -3.76 -2.66 8.51
C ASP A 202 -2.64 -1.74 8.03
N SER A 203 -2.91 -0.88 7.05
CA SER A 203 -1.89 -0.08 6.37
C SER A 203 -0.96 0.74 7.29
N PRO A 204 -1.45 1.42 8.36
CA PRO A 204 -0.57 2.17 9.26
C PRO A 204 0.01 1.30 10.38
N ILE A 205 -0.36 0.03 10.48
CA ILE A 205 0.06 -0.86 11.57
C ILE A 205 1.29 -1.64 11.12
N ILE A 206 2.45 -1.28 11.68
CA ILE A 206 3.70 -2.00 11.45
C ILE A 206 3.57 -3.45 11.90
N GLY A 207 3.89 -4.37 10.99
CA GLY A 207 3.72 -5.81 11.17
C GLY A 207 2.39 -6.35 10.63
N ALA A 208 1.37 -5.53 10.43
CA ALA A 208 0.11 -5.94 9.82
C ALA A 208 0.07 -5.67 8.31
N GLY A 209 0.09 -4.40 7.90
CA GLY A 209 0.04 -3.97 6.51
C GLY A 209 1.40 -3.64 5.91
N THR A 210 2.38 -3.28 6.74
CA THR A 210 3.72 -2.86 6.32
C THR A 210 4.77 -3.48 7.22
N TYR A 211 5.83 -4.04 6.62
CA TYR A 211 7.01 -4.50 7.38
C TYR A 211 8.26 -4.50 6.51
N ALA A 212 9.43 -4.24 7.10
CA ALA A 212 10.71 -4.38 6.44
C ALA A 212 11.82 -4.79 7.43
N ASP A 213 12.59 -5.82 7.08
CA ASP A 213 13.77 -6.28 7.82
C ASP A 213 14.80 -6.82 6.81
N ASN A 214 16.01 -6.24 6.77
CA ASN A 214 17.07 -6.64 5.86
C ASN A 214 17.49 -8.12 5.99
N ARG A 215 17.16 -8.76 7.10
CA ARG A 215 17.42 -10.20 7.27
C ARG A 215 16.45 -11.06 6.47
N THR A 216 15.28 -10.51 6.11
CA THR A 216 14.18 -11.28 5.52
C THR A 216 13.56 -10.61 4.30
N VAL A 217 12.67 -9.61 4.48
CA VAL A 217 11.78 -9.14 3.42
C VAL A 217 11.21 -7.74 3.70
N ALA A 218 10.94 -6.96 2.65
CA ALA A 218 10.07 -5.77 2.67
C ALA A 218 8.70 -6.15 2.12
N ILE A 219 7.61 -5.75 2.81
CA ILE A 219 6.23 -6.17 2.52
C ILE A 219 5.30 -4.96 2.60
N SER A 220 4.39 -4.86 1.61
CA SER A 220 3.21 -4.02 1.67
C SER A 220 1.98 -4.85 1.30
N CYS A 221 0.96 -4.80 2.17
CA CYS A 221 -0.27 -5.59 2.07
C CYS A 221 -1.45 -4.74 1.60
N THR A 222 -2.48 -5.43 1.11
CA THR A 222 -3.78 -4.85 0.71
C THR A 222 -4.87 -5.90 0.85
N GLY A 223 -6.05 -5.54 1.39
CA GLY A 223 -7.15 -6.48 1.60
C GLY A 223 -8.06 -6.09 2.74
N THR A 224 -8.66 -7.07 3.41
CA THR A 224 -9.52 -6.87 4.58
C THR A 224 -8.67 -6.56 5.81
N GLY A 225 -8.45 -5.27 6.08
CA GLY A 225 -7.51 -4.78 7.09
C GLY A 225 -7.66 -5.40 8.47
N GLU A 226 -8.90 -5.62 8.92
CA GLU A 226 -9.23 -6.24 10.21
C GLU A 226 -8.59 -7.61 10.39
N VAL A 227 -8.53 -8.40 9.31
CA VAL A 227 -7.93 -9.75 9.37
C VAL A 227 -6.43 -9.70 9.23
N PHE A 228 -5.90 -8.78 8.43
CA PHE A 228 -4.44 -8.54 8.35
C PHE A 228 -3.88 -8.07 9.69
N ILE A 229 -4.61 -7.21 10.44
CA ILE A 229 -4.25 -6.81 11.81
C ILE A 229 -4.27 -8.03 12.75
N ARG A 230 -5.38 -8.78 12.82
CA ARG A 230 -5.51 -9.96 13.70
C ARG A 230 -4.48 -11.05 13.39
N GLY A 231 -4.15 -11.20 12.09
CA GLY A 231 -3.16 -12.16 11.59
C GLY A 231 -1.72 -11.69 11.70
N VAL A 232 -1.47 -10.39 11.97
CA VAL A 232 -0.13 -9.76 11.94
C VAL A 232 0.60 -10.10 10.63
N ALA A 233 -0.10 -9.96 9.50
CA ALA A 233 0.22 -10.65 8.25
C ALA A 233 1.61 -10.32 7.69
N ALA A 234 2.01 -9.05 7.68
CA ALA A 234 3.30 -8.65 7.13
C ALA A 234 4.47 -9.20 7.97
N HIS A 235 4.39 -9.11 9.30
CA HIS A 235 5.44 -9.66 10.17
C HIS A 235 5.47 -11.20 10.14
N ASP A 236 4.32 -11.86 10.01
CA ASP A 236 4.27 -13.33 9.96
C ASP A 236 5.01 -13.89 8.73
N ILE A 237 4.96 -13.19 7.58
CA ILE A 237 5.77 -13.55 6.41
C ILE A 237 7.28 -13.46 6.76
N SER A 238 7.70 -12.37 7.38
CA SER A 238 9.09 -12.19 7.83
C SER A 238 9.51 -13.25 8.86
N ALA A 239 8.66 -13.53 9.83
CA ALA A 239 8.90 -14.54 10.86
C ALA A 239 9.05 -15.95 10.29
N LEU A 240 8.21 -16.33 9.31
CA LEU A 240 8.37 -17.61 8.60
C LEU A 240 9.71 -17.72 7.88
N MET A 241 10.18 -16.62 7.25
CA MET A 241 11.50 -16.61 6.62
C MET A 241 12.63 -16.73 7.65
N ASP A 242 12.56 -15.97 8.75
CA ASP A 242 13.61 -15.92 9.79
C ASP A 242 13.69 -17.24 10.56
N TYR A 243 12.57 -17.80 11.01
CA TYR A 243 12.54 -18.96 11.90
C TYR A 243 12.63 -20.30 11.16
N THR A 244 12.17 -20.37 9.91
CA THR A 244 12.13 -21.64 9.16
C THR A 244 13.05 -21.70 7.95
N GLY A 245 13.68 -20.57 7.56
CA GLY A 245 14.47 -20.47 6.34
C GLY A 245 13.62 -20.53 5.06
N ALA A 246 12.31 -20.30 5.14
CA ALA A 246 11.43 -20.31 3.98
C ALA A 246 11.83 -19.20 2.98
N SER A 247 11.69 -19.48 1.68
CA SER A 247 11.85 -18.43 0.66
C SER A 247 10.72 -17.41 0.76
N VAL A 248 10.95 -16.17 0.29
CA VAL A 248 9.93 -15.11 0.24
C VAL A 248 8.67 -15.58 -0.47
N THR A 249 8.79 -16.31 -1.58
CA THR A 249 7.64 -16.84 -2.32
C THR A 249 6.80 -17.80 -1.48
N ARG A 250 7.46 -18.74 -0.75
CA ARG A 250 6.77 -19.72 0.08
C ARG A 250 6.14 -19.08 1.32
N ALA A 251 6.87 -18.22 2.01
CA ALA A 251 6.39 -17.54 3.22
C ALA A 251 5.19 -16.63 2.89
N ALA A 252 5.31 -15.82 1.84
CA ALA A 252 4.25 -14.91 1.43
C ALA A 252 2.99 -15.67 0.92
N ALA A 253 3.16 -16.74 0.14
CA ALA A 253 2.05 -17.60 -0.27
C ALA A 253 1.34 -18.20 0.97
N ARG A 254 2.09 -18.79 1.91
CA ARG A 254 1.54 -19.40 3.11
C ARG A 254 0.64 -18.46 3.92
N VAL A 255 1.06 -17.20 4.08
CA VAL A 255 0.26 -16.24 4.84
C VAL A 255 -0.93 -15.75 4.01
N ILE A 256 -0.70 -15.28 2.79
CA ILE A 256 -1.74 -14.58 2.01
C ILE A 256 -2.75 -15.54 1.39
N THR A 257 -2.35 -16.74 0.97
CA THR A 257 -3.26 -17.67 0.25
C THR A 257 -3.79 -18.80 1.12
N GLU A 258 -3.28 -18.98 2.35
CA GLU A 258 -3.76 -20.03 3.26
C GLU A 258 -4.24 -19.43 4.60
N LYS A 259 -3.37 -18.71 5.36
CA LYS A 259 -3.73 -18.17 6.68
C LYS A 259 -4.83 -17.12 6.62
N ILE A 260 -4.70 -16.11 5.75
CA ILE A 260 -5.70 -15.04 5.64
C ILE A 260 -7.07 -15.58 5.21
N PRO A 261 -7.20 -16.46 4.19
CA PRO A 261 -8.48 -17.11 3.88
C PRO A 261 -9.05 -17.96 5.02
N ALA A 262 -8.20 -18.69 5.74
CA ALA A 262 -8.64 -19.47 6.92
C ALA A 262 -9.22 -18.60 8.05
N LEU A 263 -8.84 -17.31 8.12
CA LEU A 263 -9.42 -16.32 9.03
C LEU A 263 -10.66 -15.61 8.48
N GLY A 264 -11.15 -16.02 7.30
CA GLY A 264 -12.40 -15.54 6.70
C GLY A 264 -12.27 -14.28 5.84
N ALA A 265 -11.08 -13.98 5.30
CA ALA A 265 -10.88 -12.79 4.47
C ALA A 265 -10.01 -13.06 3.23
N THR A 266 -9.91 -12.05 2.36
CA THR A 266 -9.06 -12.09 1.18
C THR A 266 -8.19 -10.83 1.08
N GLY A 267 -7.11 -10.93 0.32
CA GLY A 267 -6.22 -9.81 0.04
C GLY A 267 -5.00 -10.24 -0.76
N GLY A 268 -4.02 -9.37 -0.81
CA GLY A 268 -2.76 -9.60 -1.51
C GLY A 268 -1.60 -8.86 -0.85
N ALA A 269 -0.40 -9.12 -1.32
CA ALA A 269 0.79 -8.41 -0.91
C ALA A 269 1.83 -8.36 -2.02
N ILE A 270 2.70 -7.36 -1.96
CA ILE A 270 4.00 -7.38 -2.63
C ILE A 270 5.07 -7.61 -1.56
N ALA A 271 5.96 -8.58 -1.79
CA ALA A 271 7.01 -8.97 -0.86
C ALA A 271 8.34 -9.12 -1.61
N LEU A 272 9.36 -8.34 -1.23
CA LEU A 272 10.65 -8.25 -1.90
C LEU A 272 11.78 -8.57 -0.93
N ASP A 273 12.59 -9.60 -1.24
CA ASP A 273 13.76 -9.93 -0.42
C ASP A 273 15.00 -9.09 -0.81
N PRO A 274 16.06 -9.01 0.03
CA PRO A 274 17.27 -8.23 -0.28
C PRO A 274 18.04 -8.71 -1.53
N ARG A 275 17.72 -9.89 -2.07
CA ARG A 275 18.32 -10.42 -3.31
C ARG A 275 17.56 -10.00 -4.55
N GLY A 276 16.46 -9.24 -4.41
CA GLY A 276 15.60 -8.81 -5.49
C GLY A 276 14.63 -9.90 -5.99
N VAL A 277 14.28 -10.86 -5.12
CA VAL A 277 13.23 -11.83 -5.42
C VAL A 277 11.89 -11.27 -4.98
N LEU A 278 11.01 -11.00 -5.93
CA LEU A 278 9.66 -10.50 -5.69
C LEU A 278 8.63 -11.63 -5.71
N ALA A 279 7.77 -11.64 -4.70
CA ALA A 279 6.53 -12.40 -4.65
C ALA A 279 5.32 -11.44 -4.64
N THR A 280 4.25 -11.83 -5.34
CA THR A 280 2.98 -11.05 -5.41
C THR A 280 1.79 -11.96 -5.13
N PRO A 281 1.74 -12.61 -3.93
CA PRO A 281 0.66 -13.52 -3.60
C PRO A 281 -0.64 -12.75 -3.38
N HIS A 282 -1.76 -13.36 -3.78
CA HIS A 282 -3.10 -12.85 -3.53
C HIS A 282 -4.11 -13.99 -3.42
N SER A 283 -5.13 -13.80 -2.61
CA SER A 283 -6.28 -14.70 -2.45
C SER A 283 -7.58 -14.12 -3.03
N THR A 284 -7.50 -12.93 -3.60
CA THR A 284 -8.50 -12.29 -4.44
C THR A 284 -8.42 -12.79 -5.87
N ALA A 285 -9.32 -12.38 -6.77
CA ALA A 285 -9.24 -12.72 -8.19
C ALA A 285 -7.99 -12.11 -8.86
N GLY A 286 -7.58 -10.91 -8.44
CA GLY A 286 -6.40 -10.24 -8.96
C GLY A 286 -5.71 -9.32 -7.94
N LEU A 287 -4.52 -8.85 -8.32
CA LEU A 287 -3.74 -7.84 -7.60
C LEU A 287 -3.18 -6.85 -8.61
N ILE A 288 -3.65 -5.60 -8.55
CA ILE A 288 -3.05 -4.52 -9.35
C ILE A 288 -1.64 -4.29 -8.84
N ASN A 289 -0.63 -4.58 -9.67
CA ASN A 289 0.75 -4.41 -9.28
C ASN A 289 1.66 -4.09 -10.48
N ALA A 290 2.82 -3.54 -10.17
CA ALA A 290 3.87 -3.32 -11.15
C ALA A 290 5.25 -3.42 -10.49
N TYR A 291 6.27 -3.72 -11.29
CA TYR A 291 7.64 -3.75 -10.82
C TYR A 291 8.63 -3.31 -11.90
N ILE A 292 9.79 -2.88 -11.45
CA ILE A 292 10.90 -2.50 -12.32
C ILE A 292 12.13 -3.35 -11.99
N LEU A 293 12.75 -3.86 -13.05
CA LEU A 293 13.97 -4.64 -12.95
C LEU A 293 15.19 -3.73 -12.87
N ARG A 294 16.32 -4.29 -12.48
CA ARG A 294 17.60 -3.56 -12.38
C ARG A 294 18.06 -2.91 -13.70
N ASP A 295 17.65 -3.47 -14.83
CA ASP A 295 17.93 -2.92 -16.16
C ASP A 295 16.96 -1.82 -16.63
N GLY A 296 15.97 -1.48 -15.78
CA GLY A 296 14.97 -0.47 -16.08
C GLY A 296 13.72 -0.99 -16.81
N THR A 297 13.63 -2.30 -17.04
CA THR A 297 12.42 -2.91 -17.61
C THR A 297 11.24 -2.80 -16.64
N VAL A 298 10.12 -2.22 -17.10
CA VAL A 298 8.88 -2.07 -16.33
C VAL A 298 7.88 -3.14 -16.76
N VAL A 299 7.23 -3.75 -15.80
CA VAL A 299 6.11 -4.69 -16.00
C VAL A 299 4.92 -4.21 -15.17
N THR A 300 3.76 -4.04 -15.80
CA THR A 300 2.49 -3.68 -15.15
C THR A 300 1.49 -4.83 -15.29
N ARG A 301 0.72 -5.08 -14.23
CA ARG A 301 -0.34 -6.10 -14.17
C ARG A 301 -1.54 -5.48 -13.49
N ILE A 302 -2.65 -5.37 -14.19
CA ILE A 302 -3.87 -4.75 -13.66
C ILE A 302 -5.08 -5.67 -13.76
N PHE A 303 -5.11 -6.57 -14.75
CA PHE A 303 -6.23 -7.50 -14.93
C PHE A 303 -5.99 -8.82 -14.21
N ASP A 304 -7.10 -9.51 -13.90
CA ASP A 304 -7.09 -10.81 -13.23
C ASP A 304 -6.28 -11.85 -14.00
N ASP A 305 -6.34 -11.82 -15.35
CA ASP A 305 -5.62 -12.74 -16.24
C ASP A 305 -4.12 -12.42 -16.43
N GLU A 306 -3.65 -11.27 -15.95
CA GLU A 306 -2.23 -10.88 -15.98
C GLU A 306 -1.47 -11.29 -14.70
N THR A 307 -2.18 -11.68 -13.66
CA THR A 307 -1.56 -12.13 -12.41
C THR A 307 -1.13 -13.59 -12.55
N PRO A 308 0.05 -13.98 -12.01
CA PRO A 308 0.47 -15.38 -12.04
C PRO A 308 -0.60 -16.26 -11.39
N ALA A 309 -0.86 -17.42 -11.96
CA ALA A 309 -1.69 -18.43 -11.31
C ALA A 309 -1.15 -18.71 -9.90
N ARG A 310 -2.05 -18.96 -8.97
CA ARG A 310 -1.80 -19.22 -7.53
C ARG A 310 -0.88 -20.39 -7.32
#